data_d19226c9afbcc247cee660a3437e767f
#
_entry.id   d19226c9afbcc247cee660a3437e767f
#
_cell.length_a   1.000
_cell.length_b   1.000
_cell.length_c   1.000
_cell.angle_alpha   90.00
_cell.angle_beta   90.00
_cell.angle_gamma   90.00
#
_symmetry.space_group_name_H-M   'P 1'
#
loop_
_entity.id
_entity.type
_entity.pdbx_description
1 polymer ?
#
loop_
_entity_poly.entity_id
_entity_poly.type
_entity_poly.pdbx_seq_one_letter_code
_entity_poly.pdbx_strand_id
1 'polypeptide(L)'
;MNEQNLEYIANLKLKDVPWDRLSCSYGTAELFAKILKSLSRALKNSKFDENELSELLDEIVAQCEYQETFWHATPFALVFLVRIYKSALDEKGEAAKFISRKLEVFFKFMLEICEKVEQMEHAKPLAKMADMLEPKYLEIIEQDELNYDDRLFYSFYYYSSMVLQGSLVKI
;
A
#
# COMPACT_ATOMS: atom_id res chain seq x y z
N MET A 1 19.17 -0.54 5.85
CA MET A 1 17.95 -1.17 5.33
C MET A 1 18.16 -2.68 5.37
N ASN A 2 17.24 -3.44 5.96
CA ASN A 2 17.41 -4.89 6.09
C ASN A 2 17.20 -5.55 4.71
N GLU A 3 18.25 -6.20 4.18
CA GLU A 3 18.25 -6.88 2.88
C GLU A 3 17.11 -7.91 2.74
N GLN A 4 16.76 -8.61 3.82
CA GLN A 4 15.64 -9.56 3.85
C GLN A 4 14.28 -8.91 3.56
N ASN A 5 14.04 -7.69 4.06
CA ASN A 5 12.79 -6.99 3.78
C ASN A 5 12.71 -6.53 2.32
N LEU A 6 13.83 -6.11 1.74
CA LEU A 6 13.87 -5.75 0.32
C LEU A 6 13.62 -6.96 -0.58
N GLU A 7 14.22 -8.09 -0.26
CA GLU A 7 14.00 -9.35 -0.98
C GLU A 7 12.54 -9.81 -0.86
N TYR A 8 11.97 -9.73 0.35
CA TYR A 8 10.55 -10.04 0.57
C TYR A 8 9.64 -9.14 -0.27
N ILE A 9 9.84 -7.82 -0.21
CA ILE A 9 9.07 -6.84 -0.99
C ILE A 9 9.21 -7.12 -2.50
N ALA A 10 10.41 -7.44 -2.98
CA ALA A 10 10.66 -7.71 -4.40
C ALA A 10 9.94 -8.98 -4.90
N ASN A 11 9.83 -10.00 -4.05
CA ASN A 11 9.28 -11.31 -4.42
C ASN A 11 7.80 -11.50 -4.03
N LEU A 12 7.21 -10.59 -3.25
CA LEU A 12 5.82 -10.69 -2.79
C LEU A 12 4.85 -10.77 -3.98
N LYS A 13 3.99 -11.78 -3.97
CA LYS A 13 2.93 -11.96 -4.98
C LYS A 13 1.59 -11.55 -4.42
N LEU A 14 0.72 -11.06 -5.28
CA LEU A 14 -0.61 -10.59 -4.90
C LEU A 14 -1.44 -11.66 -4.15
N LYS A 15 -1.30 -12.92 -4.55
CA LYS A 15 -1.97 -14.08 -3.94
C LYS A 15 -1.40 -14.50 -2.58
N ASP A 16 -0.21 -14.02 -2.22
CA ASP A 16 0.46 -14.38 -0.96
C ASP A 16 -0.01 -13.47 0.21
N VAL A 17 -0.75 -12.41 -0.12
CA VAL A 17 -1.31 -11.49 0.87
C VAL A 17 -2.74 -11.89 1.20
N PRO A 18 -3.05 -12.16 2.47
CA PRO A 18 -4.41 -12.54 2.90
C PRO A 18 -5.31 -11.30 3.05
N TRP A 19 -5.69 -10.71 1.93
CA TRP A 19 -6.41 -9.43 1.87
C TRP A 19 -7.71 -9.40 2.68
N ASP A 20 -8.43 -10.51 2.74
CA ASP A 20 -9.64 -10.68 3.53
C ASP A 20 -9.41 -10.70 5.04
N ARG A 21 -8.14 -10.79 5.47
CA ARG A 21 -7.71 -10.81 6.87
C ARG A 21 -6.99 -9.52 7.29
N LEU A 22 -6.79 -8.58 6.37
CA LEU A 22 -6.13 -7.31 6.65
C LEU A 22 -7.14 -6.19 6.76
N SER A 23 -7.02 -5.36 7.81
CA SER A 23 -7.85 -4.17 7.96
C SER A 23 -7.49 -3.08 6.95
N CYS A 24 -8.49 -2.31 6.57
CA CYS A 24 -8.39 -1.06 5.84
C CYS A 24 -9.35 -0.04 6.47
N SER A 25 -9.46 1.19 5.95
CA SER A 25 -10.29 2.23 6.58
C SER A 25 -11.76 1.87 6.72
N TYR A 26 -12.27 0.97 5.89
CA TYR A 26 -13.69 0.60 5.84
C TYR A 26 -13.90 -0.92 5.95
N GLY A 27 -13.21 -1.58 6.86
CA GLY A 27 -13.36 -3.01 7.12
C GLY A 27 -12.14 -3.83 6.71
N THR A 28 -12.32 -4.83 5.84
CA THR A 28 -11.21 -5.65 5.32
C THR A 28 -10.84 -5.29 3.89
N ALA A 29 -9.60 -5.57 3.52
CA ALA A 29 -9.03 -5.26 2.21
C ALA A 29 -9.36 -6.32 1.13
N GLU A 30 -10.45 -7.07 1.27
CA GLU A 30 -10.80 -8.18 0.36
C GLU A 30 -10.88 -7.78 -1.11
N LEU A 31 -11.25 -6.53 -1.41
CA LEU A 31 -11.36 -6.00 -2.77
C LEU A 31 -10.03 -5.53 -3.37
N PHE A 32 -8.97 -5.39 -2.56
CA PHE A 32 -7.69 -4.82 -3.03
C PHE A 32 -7.07 -5.61 -4.17
N ALA A 33 -7.07 -6.94 -4.09
CA ALA A 33 -6.52 -7.77 -5.17
C ALA A 33 -7.25 -7.54 -6.50
N LYS A 34 -8.56 -7.36 -6.48
CA LYS A 34 -9.37 -7.08 -7.68
C LYS A 34 -9.04 -5.71 -8.25
N ILE A 35 -8.99 -4.67 -7.41
CA ILE A 35 -8.67 -3.30 -7.82
C ILE A 35 -7.26 -3.24 -8.42
N LEU A 36 -6.27 -3.81 -7.74
CA LEU A 36 -4.89 -3.83 -8.21
C LEU A 36 -4.72 -4.55 -9.56
N LYS A 37 -5.43 -5.67 -9.76
CA LYS A 37 -5.47 -6.36 -11.06
C LYS A 37 -6.11 -5.49 -12.15
N SER A 38 -7.21 -4.80 -11.84
CA SER A 38 -7.90 -3.92 -12.78
C SER A 38 -7.02 -2.74 -13.21
N LEU A 39 -6.34 -2.09 -12.27
CA LEU A 39 -5.38 -1.01 -12.54
C LEU A 39 -4.20 -1.51 -13.40
N SER A 40 -3.65 -2.67 -13.09
CA SER A 40 -2.55 -3.26 -13.87
C SER A 40 -2.95 -3.58 -15.31
N ARG A 41 -4.17 -4.08 -15.52
CA ARG A 41 -4.72 -4.34 -16.86
C ARG A 41 -4.98 -3.07 -17.65
N ALA A 42 -5.43 -2.00 -16.99
CA ALA A 42 -5.72 -0.72 -17.61
C ALA A 42 -4.50 -0.09 -18.28
N LEU A 43 -3.29 -0.36 -17.79
CA LEU A 43 -2.05 0.15 -18.38
C LEU A 43 -1.87 -0.27 -19.85
N LYS A 44 -2.38 -1.44 -20.22
CA LYS A 44 -2.25 -2.03 -21.57
C LYS A 44 -3.51 -1.90 -22.40
N ASN A 45 -4.55 -1.28 -21.84
CA ASN A 45 -5.82 -1.12 -22.54
C ASN A 45 -5.79 0.14 -23.42
N SER A 46 -6.11 -0.02 -24.71
CA SER A 46 -6.24 1.10 -25.65
C SER A 46 -7.49 1.96 -25.41
N LYS A 47 -8.48 1.42 -24.70
CA LYS A 47 -9.68 2.15 -24.28
C LYS A 47 -9.45 2.76 -22.92
N PHE A 48 -9.34 4.07 -22.87
CA PHE A 48 -9.18 4.84 -21.66
C PHE A 48 -10.53 5.39 -21.20
N ASP A 49 -10.94 5.01 -20.00
CA ASP A 49 -12.07 5.59 -19.29
C ASP A 49 -11.54 6.23 -17.98
N GLU A 50 -11.48 7.56 -18.01
CA GLU A 50 -10.97 8.34 -16.88
C GLU A 50 -11.82 8.17 -15.62
N ASN A 51 -13.15 8.08 -15.77
CA ASN A 51 -14.05 7.94 -14.64
C ASN A 51 -13.87 6.58 -13.96
N GLU A 52 -13.81 5.50 -14.74
CA GLU A 52 -13.58 4.15 -14.21
C GLU A 52 -12.24 4.06 -13.46
N LEU A 53 -11.17 4.61 -14.04
CA LEU A 53 -9.85 4.60 -13.39
C LEU A 53 -9.79 5.50 -12.16
N SER A 54 -10.45 6.65 -12.18
CA SER A 54 -10.56 7.53 -11.03
C SER A 54 -11.27 6.83 -9.87
N GLU A 55 -12.40 6.17 -10.13
CA GLU A 55 -13.16 5.41 -9.12
C GLU A 55 -12.29 4.31 -8.47
N LEU A 56 -11.57 3.53 -9.28
CA LEU A 56 -10.69 2.46 -8.76
C LEU A 56 -9.54 3.01 -7.90
N LEU A 57 -8.90 4.09 -8.35
CA LEU A 57 -7.81 4.73 -7.61
C LEU A 57 -8.32 5.39 -6.33
N ASP A 58 -9.42 6.14 -6.41
CA ASP A 58 -9.99 6.83 -5.25
C ASP A 58 -10.46 5.81 -4.19
N GLU A 59 -11.01 4.67 -4.61
CA GLU A 59 -11.42 3.60 -3.69
C GLU A 59 -10.22 3.02 -2.94
N ILE A 60 -9.16 2.58 -3.63
CA ILE A 60 -8.01 1.96 -2.95
C ILE A 60 -7.24 2.98 -2.10
N VAL A 61 -7.11 4.22 -2.56
CA VAL A 61 -6.45 5.31 -1.83
C VAL A 61 -7.18 5.61 -0.53
N ALA A 62 -8.51 5.78 -0.59
CA ALA A 62 -9.34 6.05 0.58
C ALA A 62 -9.35 4.90 1.60
N GLN A 63 -9.12 3.67 1.14
CA GLN A 63 -9.05 2.50 2.02
C GLN A 63 -7.64 2.27 2.60
N CYS A 64 -6.59 2.76 1.95
CA CYS A 64 -5.22 2.70 2.47
C CYS A 64 -4.94 3.74 3.56
N GLU A 65 -5.60 4.90 3.50
CA GLU A 65 -5.36 6.04 4.37
C GLU A 65 -6.66 6.76 4.67
N TYR A 66 -6.88 7.08 5.94
CA TYR A 66 -7.98 7.93 6.38
C TYR A 66 -7.55 8.79 7.57
N GLN A 67 -7.66 10.10 7.44
CA GLN A 67 -7.26 11.06 8.49
C GLN A 67 -5.84 10.83 9.03
N GLU A 68 -4.89 10.66 8.12
CA GLU A 68 -3.48 10.35 8.43
C GLU A 68 -3.27 9.00 9.14
N THR A 69 -4.29 8.13 9.19
CA THR A 69 -4.19 6.79 9.76
C THR A 69 -3.94 5.76 8.66
N PHE A 70 -2.88 4.95 8.83
CA PHE A 70 -2.58 3.80 8.00
C PHE A 70 -3.13 2.52 8.62
N TRP A 71 -3.39 1.55 7.78
CA TRP A 71 -4.03 0.29 8.14
C TRP A 71 -3.13 -0.90 7.83
N HIS A 72 -3.50 -2.06 8.33
CA HIS A 72 -2.72 -3.29 8.15
C HIS A 72 -2.44 -3.60 6.66
N ALA A 73 -3.43 -3.40 5.79
CA ALA A 73 -3.30 -3.61 4.35
C ALA A 73 -2.40 -2.58 3.64
N THR A 74 -2.23 -1.37 4.21
CA THR A 74 -1.59 -0.24 3.55
C THR A 74 -0.18 -0.55 3.02
N PRO A 75 0.79 -1.04 3.81
CA PRO A 75 2.14 -1.29 3.30
C PRO A 75 2.17 -2.36 2.21
N PHE A 76 1.29 -3.36 2.28
CA PHE A 76 1.17 -4.40 1.26
C PHE A 76 0.58 -3.85 -0.04
N ALA A 77 -0.48 -3.04 0.04
CA ALA A 77 -1.07 -2.39 -1.12
C ALA A 77 -0.06 -1.49 -1.84
N LEU A 78 0.74 -0.74 -1.08
CA LEU A 78 1.78 0.13 -1.63
C LEU A 78 2.82 -0.63 -2.43
N VAL A 79 3.19 -1.87 -2.06
CA VAL A 79 4.11 -2.70 -2.86
C VAL A 79 3.60 -2.87 -4.28
N PHE A 80 2.31 -3.17 -4.45
CA PHE A 80 1.71 -3.38 -5.76
C PHE A 80 1.41 -2.07 -6.48
N LEU A 81 0.95 -1.03 -5.78
CA LEU A 81 0.73 0.30 -6.37
C LEU A 81 2.04 0.89 -6.92
N VAL A 82 3.15 0.69 -6.22
CA VAL A 82 4.48 1.10 -6.69
C VAL A 82 4.89 0.34 -7.96
N ARG A 83 4.61 -0.95 -8.04
CA ARG A 83 4.88 -1.73 -9.26
C ARG A 83 4.03 -1.25 -10.44
N ILE A 84 2.75 -0.94 -10.19
CA ILE A 84 1.84 -0.35 -11.19
C ILE A 84 2.37 1.01 -11.63
N TYR A 85 2.80 1.86 -10.71
CA TYR A 85 3.39 3.16 -11.00
C TYR A 85 4.63 3.04 -11.90
N LYS A 86 5.57 2.17 -11.54
CA LYS A 86 6.77 1.93 -12.35
C LYS A 86 6.43 1.43 -13.75
N SER A 87 5.49 0.49 -13.86
CA SER A 87 5.03 0.01 -15.17
C SER A 87 4.34 1.12 -15.97
N ALA A 88 3.59 2.01 -15.29
CA ALA A 88 2.93 3.14 -15.94
C ALA A 88 3.92 4.16 -16.51
N LEU A 89 5.08 4.34 -15.87
CA LEU A 89 6.14 5.23 -16.38
C LEU A 89 6.77 4.70 -17.68
N ASP A 90 6.79 3.39 -17.88
CA ASP A 90 7.33 2.75 -19.10
C ASP A 90 6.32 2.74 -20.25
N GLU A 91 5.04 3.03 -19.99
CA GLU A 91 3.96 3.02 -20.99
C GLU A 91 3.66 4.43 -21.50
N LYS A 92 3.20 4.52 -22.77
CA LYS A 92 2.90 5.81 -23.43
C LYS A 92 1.43 6.17 -23.50
N GLY A 93 0.55 5.23 -23.07
CA GLY A 93 -0.90 5.40 -23.16
C GLY A 93 -1.47 6.44 -22.18
N GLU A 94 -2.65 6.97 -22.48
CA GLU A 94 -3.32 7.97 -21.63
C GLU A 94 -3.69 7.39 -20.25
N ALA A 95 -4.10 6.13 -20.18
CA ALA A 95 -4.36 5.43 -18.91
C ALA A 95 -3.11 5.40 -18.02
N ALA A 96 -1.96 5.08 -18.59
CA ALA A 96 -0.69 5.03 -17.87
C ALA A 96 -0.29 6.41 -17.34
N LYS A 97 -0.44 7.46 -18.14
CA LYS A 97 -0.18 8.84 -17.72
C LYS A 97 -1.11 9.28 -16.60
N PHE A 98 -2.39 8.92 -16.69
CA PHE A 98 -3.37 9.25 -15.66
C PHE A 98 -3.04 8.54 -14.34
N ILE A 99 -2.82 7.23 -14.38
CA ILE A 99 -2.50 6.42 -13.20
C ILE A 99 -1.20 6.90 -12.54
N SER A 100 -0.14 7.13 -13.33
CA SER A 100 1.15 7.58 -12.78
C SER A 100 1.06 8.93 -12.07
N ARG A 101 0.33 9.90 -12.64
CA ARG A 101 0.14 11.22 -11.99
C ARG A 101 -0.63 11.11 -10.68
N LYS A 102 -1.70 10.33 -10.66
CA LYS A 102 -2.52 10.12 -9.44
C LYS A 102 -1.71 9.43 -8.34
N LEU A 103 -0.99 8.37 -8.69
CA LEU A 103 -0.15 7.64 -7.73
C LEU A 103 1.02 8.47 -7.22
N GLU A 104 1.64 9.30 -8.06
CA GLU A 104 2.72 10.20 -7.62
C GLU A 104 2.26 11.17 -6.53
N VAL A 105 1.09 11.79 -6.71
CA VAL A 105 0.50 12.69 -5.71
C VAL A 105 0.19 11.92 -4.42
N PHE A 106 -0.40 10.75 -4.53
CA PHE A 106 -0.71 9.91 -3.39
C PHE A 106 0.55 9.48 -2.62
N PHE A 107 1.59 9.04 -3.31
CA PHE A 107 2.84 8.60 -2.67
C PHE A 107 3.55 9.73 -1.93
N LYS A 108 3.56 10.96 -2.49
CA LYS A 108 4.11 12.13 -1.80
C LYS A 108 3.35 12.42 -0.51
N PHE A 109 2.03 12.40 -0.57
CA PHE A 109 1.18 12.59 0.61
C PHE A 109 1.43 11.52 1.69
N MET A 110 1.51 10.24 1.28
CA MET A 110 1.80 9.13 2.20
C MET A 110 3.18 9.27 2.87
N LEU A 111 4.20 9.73 2.13
CA LEU A 111 5.52 9.99 2.70
C LEU A 111 5.51 11.11 3.72
N GLU A 112 4.79 12.20 3.48
CA GLU A 112 4.64 13.30 4.43
C GLU A 112 4.02 12.81 5.77
N ILE A 113 3.04 11.90 5.70
CA ILE A 113 2.45 11.27 6.90
C ILE A 113 3.51 10.41 7.61
N CYS A 114 4.25 9.58 6.88
CA CYS A 114 5.30 8.74 7.46
C CYS A 114 6.36 9.58 8.20
N GLU A 115 6.79 10.70 7.59
CA GLU A 115 7.76 11.63 8.19
C GLU A 115 7.24 12.26 9.49
N LYS A 116 5.96 12.66 9.52
CA LYS A 116 5.33 13.17 10.73
C LYS A 116 5.32 12.12 11.86
N VAL A 117 4.92 10.89 11.54
CA VAL A 117 4.84 9.80 12.52
C VAL A 117 6.23 9.42 13.03
N GLU A 118 7.25 9.42 12.18
CA GLU A 118 8.64 9.13 12.58
C GLU A 118 9.18 10.14 13.59
N GLN A 119 8.71 11.40 13.54
CA GLN A 119 9.10 12.45 14.49
C GLN A 119 8.36 12.37 15.84
N MET A 120 7.31 11.56 15.93
CA MET A 120 6.56 11.34 17.17
C MET A 120 7.21 10.23 18.00
N GLU A 121 6.83 10.14 19.29
CA GLU A 121 7.18 8.98 20.10
C GLU A 121 6.44 7.74 19.54
N HIS A 122 7.19 6.70 19.25
CA HIS A 122 6.66 5.46 18.68
C HIS A 122 7.41 4.22 19.16
N ALA A 123 6.75 3.07 19.09
CA ALA A 123 7.38 1.77 19.32
C ALA A 123 8.38 1.41 18.21
N LYS A 124 9.26 0.45 18.47
CA LYS A 124 10.08 -0.13 17.40
C LYS A 124 9.20 -0.95 16.46
N PRO A 125 9.41 -0.89 15.14
CA PRO A 125 8.64 -1.70 14.22
C PRO A 125 8.93 -3.20 14.42
N LEU A 126 8.10 -4.05 13.86
CA LEU A 126 8.39 -5.47 13.72
C LEU A 126 9.67 -5.65 12.89
N ALA A 127 10.43 -6.70 13.15
CA ALA A 127 11.74 -6.90 12.51
C ALA A 127 11.63 -7.14 11.00
N LYS A 128 10.55 -7.81 10.58
CA LYS A 128 10.30 -8.13 9.17
C LYS A 128 8.89 -7.71 8.77
N MET A 129 8.74 -7.24 7.53
CA MET A 129 7.44 -6.95 6.97
C MET A 129 6.52 -8.18 6.96
N ALA A 130 7.09 -9.36 6.69
CA ALA A 130 6.37 -10.63 6.72
C ALA A 130 5.78 -10.96 8.10
N ASP A 131 6.40 -10.50 9.19
CA ASP A 131 5.92 -10.76 10.55
C ASP A 131 4.53 -10.16 10.80
N MET A 132 4.16 -9.11 10.05
CA MET A 132 2.81 -8.53 10.10
C MET A 132 1.71 -9.51 9.67
N LEU A 133 2.06 -10.58 8.94
CA LEU A 133 1.13 -11.61 8.49
C LEU A 133 1.09 -12.83 9.43
N GLU A 134 1.75 -12.76 10.59
CA GLU A 134 1.64 -13.82 11.59
C GLU A 134 0.20 -13.97 12.10
N PRO A 135 -0.28 -15.21 12.37
CA PRO A 135 -1.67 -15.47 12.77
C PRO A 135 -2.17 -14.59 13.91
N LYS A 136 -1.34 -14.32 14.91
CA LYS A 136 -1.69 -13.45 16.05
C LYS A 136 -2.09 -12.02 15.66
N TYR A 137 -1.58 -11.51 14.54
CA TYR A 137 -1.91 -10.18 14.03
C TYR A 137 -3.10 -10.19 13.07
N LEU A 138 -3.38 -11.34 12.43
CA LEU A 138 -4.53 -11.51 11.54
C LEU A 138 -5.84 -11.74 12.30
N GLU A 139 -5.78 -12.20 13.54
CA GLU A 139 -6.94 -12.41 14.40
C GLU A 139 -7.54 -11.11 14.96
N ILE A 140 -6.78 -10.01 14.92
CA ILE A 140 -7.18 -8.71 15.51
C ILE A 140 -8.38 -8.07 14.79
N ILE A 141 -8.66 -8.44 13.53
CA ILE A 141 -9.80 -7.90 12.76
C ILE A 141 -11.16 -8.23 13.41
N GLU A 142 -11.24 -9.33 14.15
CA GLU A 142 -12.44 -9.71 14.89
C GLU A 142 -12.58 -9.00 16.24
N GLN A 143 -11.54 -8.34 16.70
CA GLN A 143 -11.48 -7.62 17.96
C GLN A 143 -11.15 -6.16 17.68
N ASP A 144 -12.03 -5.26 18.11
CA ASP A 144 -11.89 -3.80 18.09
C ASP A 144 -10.55 -3.23 17.63
N GLU A 145 -10.56 -2.40 16.59
CA GLU A 145 -9.39 -1.71 15.99
C GLU A 145 -8.50 -0.95 17.00
N LEU A 146 -9.00 -0.70 18.20
CA LEU A 146 -8.31 -0.02 19.30
C LEU A 146 -7.24 -0.88 20.00
N ASN A 147 -7.09 -2.14 19.63
CA ASN A 147 -6.18 -3.09 20.29
C ASN A 147 -5.01 -3.54 19.43
N TYR A 148 -4.59 -2.76 18.42
CA TYR A 148 -3.34 -3.06 17.74
C TYR A 148 -2.16 -2.97 18.72
N ASP A 149 -1.29 -3.98 18.68
CA ASP A 149 0.04 -3.89 19.26
C ASP A 149 0.75 -2.65 18.70
N ASP A 150 1.34 -1.82 19.56
CA ASP A 150 2.00 -0.57 19.16
C ASP A 150 3.10 -0.79 18.12
N ARG A 151 3.80 -1.92 18.19
CA ARG A 151 4.82 -2.30 17.21
C ARG A 151 4.21 -2.63 15.86
N LEU A 152 3.09 -3.35 15.84
CA LEU A 152 2.34 -3.62 14.62
C LEU A 152 1.85 -2.32 13.99
N PHE A 153 1.22 -1.46 14.80
CA PHE A 153 0.68 -0.19 14.32
C PHE A 153 1.76 0.71 13.72
N TYR A 154 2.89 0.90 14.41
CA TYR A 154 3.99 1.68 13.85
C TYR A 154 4.58 1.01 12.59
N SER A 155 4.56 -0.31 12.50
CA SER A 155 5.04 -1.05 11.32
C SER A 155 4.26 -0.69 10.05
N PHE A 156 3.00 -0.27 10.14
CA PHE A 156 2.23 0.19 8.98
C PHE A 156 2.90 1.41 8.32
N TYR A 157 3.35 2.36 9.12
CA TYR A 157 4.06 3.57 8.63
C TYR A 157 5.49 3.24 8.21
N TYR A 158 6.21 2.50 9.03
CA TYR A 158 7.61 2.16 8.77
C TYR A 158 7.80 1.41 7.45
N TYR A 159 7.01 0.36 7.22
CA TYR A 159 7.11 -0.41 5.98
C TYR A 159 6.51 0.31 4.78
N SER A 160 5.49 1.14 4.96
CA SER A 160 5.00 2.03 3.91
C SER A 160 6.07 3.02 3.45
N SER A 161 6.77 3.66 4.38
CA SER A 161 7.91 4.53 4.09
C SER A 161 9.01 3.79 3.34
N MET A 162 9.38 2.59 3.80
CA MET A 162 10.42 1.76 3.16
C MET A 162 10.06 1.43 1.71
N VAL A 163 8.82 1.02 1.44
CA VAL A 163 8.32 0.71 0.10
C VAL A 163 8.38 1.94 -0.81
N LEU A 164 7.93 3.08 -0.31
CA LEU A 164 7.85 4.32 -1.09
C LEU A 164 9.24 4.93 -1.36
N GLN A 165 10.12 4.99 -0.36
CA GLN A 165 11.48 5.53 -0.51
C GLN A 165 12.31 4.70 -1.50
N GLY A 166 12.21 3.38 -1.45
CA GLY A 166 12.87 2.49 -2.41
C GLY A 166 12.42 2.68 -3.86
N SER A 167 11.31 3.40 -4.05
CA SER A 167 10.67 3.58 -5.36
C SER A 167 10.86 4.96 -5.95
N LEU A 168 10.96 6.00 -5.13
CA LEU A 168 11.07 7.40 -5.55
C LEU A 168 12.52 7.90 -5.65
N VAL A 169 13.49 7.14 -5.16
CA VAL A 169 14.94 7.50 -5.17
C VAL A 169 15.55 7.49 -6.58
N LYS A 170 14.79 7.24 -7.63
CA LYS A 170 15.28 7.29 -9.03
C LYS A 170 14.54 8.31 -9.91
N ILE A 171 14.04 9.38 -9.30
CA ILE A 171 13.54 10.52 -10.08
C ILE A 171 14.47 11.72 -9.86
#